data_6c2522c50da26a511409362e5321bc07
#
_entry.id   6c2522c50da26a511409362e5321bc07
#
_cell.length_a   1.000
_cell.length_b   1.000
_cell.length_c   1.000
_cell.angle_alpha   90.00
_cell.angle_beta   90.00
_cell.angle_gamma   90.00
#
_symmetry.space_group_name_H-M   'P 1'
#
loop_
_entity.id
_entity.type
_entity.pdbx_description
1 polymer ?
#
loop_
_entity_poly.entity_id
_entity_poly.type
_entity_poly.pdbx_seq_one_letter_code
_entity_poly.pdbx_strand_id
1 'polypeptide(L)'
;MNKVIPELWFSAEEYQARISKIQNKINDLKLDALIVFFPESVTWATGFFTRGYSSFQFAIIPASGQSHIVCRDVEEFYIKKTTQYSSYTLWNDSDDKVSIAARAIESVLGKQSTVAIEEHAWSLSVAKYREIRNRLTGYKWQDGSDIVSDLRLIKSAAEIKYQKRAGHAAEMGMSAAIEMAIPGNSERDMAAIVCSEMIISGSDRAGPGVLSSGERAMYLHGGFNDRVFKEKDKIQLETTPHVKYYHARFMRPIMVGDATDEDFKLVESLIRIQDEALKEVKPGILATIPDSIYREALLNLGIMEKYTNKTFYSIG
;
A
#
# COMPACT_ATOMS: atom_id res chain seq x y z
N MET A 1 -26.61 17.74 21.35
CA MET A 1 -25.81 16.67 20.74
C MET A 1 -24.58 17.29 20.11
N ASN A 2 -23.39 17.00 20.64
CA ASN A 2 -22.16 17.49 20.04
C ASN A 2 -22.02 16.86 18.64
N LYS A 3 -21.90 17.71 17.63
CA LYS A 3 -21.70 17.28 16.26
C LYS A 3 -20.38 16.47 16.20
N VAL A 4 -20.48 15.20 15.89
CA VAL A 4 -19.28 14.35 15.71
C VAL A 4 -18.50 14.89 14.52
N ILE A 5 -17.28 15.38 14.77
CA ILE A 5 -16.39 15.83 13.70
C ILE A 5 -15.76 14.59 13.07
N PRO A 6 -15.90 14.36 11.77
CA PRO A 6 -15.28 13.22 11.11
C PRO A 6 -13.75 13.22 11.22
N GLU A 7 -13.18 12.06 11.49
CA GLU A 7 -11.71 11.86 11.49
C GLU A 7 -11.22 11.57 10.07
N LEU A 8 -11.40 12.52 9.18
CA LEU A 8 -11.00 12.38 7.78
C LEU A 8 -9.47 12.42 7.63
N TRP A 9 -8.94 11.57 6.76
CA TRP A 9 -7.52 11.61 6.40
C TRP A 9 -7.18 12.73 5.42
N PHE A 10 -8.18 13.15 4.66
CA PHE A 10 -8.10 14.24 3.67
C PHE A 10 -9.29 15.16 3.84
N SER A 11 -9.23 16.31 3.21
CA SER A 11 -10.36 17.23 3.23
C SER A 11 -11.58 16.65 2.49
N ALA A 12 -12.75 17.18 2.82
CA ALA A 12 -14.00 16.79 2.18
C ALA A 12 -13.95 17.04 0.66
N GLU A 13 -13.34 18.14 0.26
CA GLU A 13 -13.17 18.54 -1.13
C GLU A 13 -12.29 17.56 -1.90
N GLU A 14 -11.25 17.02 -1.25
CA GLU A 14 -10.39 16.02 -1.88
C GLU A 14 -11.14 14.70 -2.12
N TYR A 15 -11.92 14.23 -1.16
CA TYR A 15 -12.76 13.04 -1.37
C TYR A 15 -13.80 13.28 -2.47
N GLN A 16 -14.43 14.46 -2.50
CA GLN A 16 -15.38 14.80 -3.55
C GLN A 16 -14.69 14.81 -4.93
N ALA A 17 -13.50 15.37 -5.03
CA ALA A 17 -12.73 15.38 -6.28
C ALA A 17 -12.37 13.96 -6.75
N ARG A 18 -12.01 13.05 -5.81
CA ARG A 18 -11.72 11.64 -6.12
C ARG A 18 -12.95 10.90 -6.65
N ILE A 19 -14.11 11.06 -5.98
CA ILE A 19 -15.38 10.49 -6.45
C ILE A 19 -15.72 11.04 -7.84
N SER A 20 -15.61 12.35 -8.06
CA SER A 20 -15.88 12.95 -9.37
C SER A 20 -14.96 12.39 -10.48
N LYS A 21 -13.68 12.15 -10.19
CA LYS A 21 -12.77 11.51 -11.16
C LYS A 21 -13.19 10.08 -11.51
N ILE A 22 -13.64 9.29 -10.52
CA ILE A 22 -14.14 7.95 -10.75
C ILE A 22 -15.43 8.03 -11.59
N GLN A 23 -16.36 8.89 -11.22
CA GLN A 23 -17.63 9.07 -11.93
C GLN A 23 -17.44 9.50 -13.38
N ASN A 24 -16.51 10.41 -13.65
CA ASN A 24 -16.17 10.79 -15.02
C ASN A 24 -15.67 9.58 -15.80
N LYS A 25 -14.75 8.77 -15.23
CA LYS A 25 -14.24 7.57 -15.87
C LYS A 25 -15.34 6.52 -16.12
N ILE A 26 -16.27 6.34 -15.18
CA ILE A 26 -17.43 5.45 -15.31
C ILE A 26 -18.31 5.93 -16.48
N ASN A 27 -18.59 7.22 -16.56
CA ASN A 27 -19.40 7.81 -17.62
C ASN A 27 -18.75 7.68 -19.01
N ASP A 28 -17.43 7.91 -19.10
CA ASP A 28 -16.67 7.74 -20.34
C ASP A 28 -16.73 6.29 -20.86
N LEU A 29 -16.76 5.33 -19.94
CA LEU A 29 -16.90 3.90 -20.22
C LEU A 29 -18.35 3.43 -20.42
N LYS A 30 -19.32 4.33 -20.29
CA LYS A 30 -20.77 4.04 -20.37
C LYS A 30 -21.21 2.97 -19.37
N LEU A 31 -20.71 3.05 -18.16
CA LEU A 31 -21.09 2.20 -17.05
C LEU A 31 -22.05 2.93 -16.10
N ASP A 32 -22.92 2.19 -15.44
CA ASP A 32 -23.84 2.72 -14.44
C ASP A 32 -23.16 2.86 -13.07
N ALA A 33 -22.14 2.01 -12.78
CA ALA A 33 -21.40 2.06 -11.54
C ALA A 33 -20.05 1.32 -11.62
N LEU A 34 -19.17 1.64 -10.66
CA LEU A 34 -18.02 0.84 -10.28
C LEU A 34 -18.22 0.25 -8.89
N ILE A 35 -17.97 -1.04 -8.72
CA ILE A 35 -18.00 -1.74 -7.43
C ILE A 35 -16.56 -2.04 -7.04
N VAL A 36 -16.06 -1.39 -5.99
CA VAL A 36 -14.67 -1.51 -5.54
C VAL A 36 -14.58 -2.42 -4.31
N PHE A 37 -13.68 -3.39 -4.39
CA PHE A 37 -13.44 -4.38 -3.35
C PHE A 37 -12.05 -4.27 -2.71
N PHE A 38 -11.06 -3.74 -3.41
CA PHE A 38 -9.78 -3.48 -2.77
C PHE A 38 -9.97 -2.52 -1.58
N PRO A 39 -9.56 -2.88 -0.36
CA PRO A 39 -9.65 -1.97 0.78
C PRO A 39 -9.01 -0.61 0.52
N GLU A 40 -7.93 -0.59 -0.26
CA GLU A 40 -7.22 0.61 -0.69
C GLU A 40 -8.12 1.50 -1.56
N SER A 41 -8.86 0.91 -2.50
CA SER A 41 -9.80 1.63 -3.37
C SER A 41 -10.98 2.19 -2.59
N VAL A 42 -11.55 1.37 -1.69
CA VAL A 42 -12.63 1.79 -0.80
C VAL A 42 -12.20 2.99 0.04
N THR A 43 -11.04 2.89 0.71
CA THR A 43 -10.52 3.96 1.57
C THR A 43 -10.18 5.21 0.77
N TRP A 44 -9.53 5.07 -0.38
CA TRP A 44 -9.16 6.20 -1.21
C TRP A 44 -10.38 6.98 -1.75
N ALA A 45 -11.39 6.24 -2.18
CA ALA A 45 -12.60 6.85 -2.74
C ALA A 45 -13.52 7.45 -1.68
N THR A 46 -13.74 6.76 -0.56
CA THR A 46 -14.82 7.10 0.39
C THR A 46 -14.32 7.65 1.72
N GLY A 47 -13.05 7.45 2.06
CA GLY A 47 -12.49 7.72 3.40
C GLY A 47 -12.75 6.60 4.40
N PHE A 48 -13.62 5.65 4.09
CA PHE A 48 -13.89 4.55 5.01
C PHE A 48 -12.65 3.68 5.22
N PHE A 49 -12.23 3.60 6.46
CA PHE A 49 -11.11 2.77 6.87
C PHE A 49 -11.44 2.02 8.16
N THR A 50 -11.05 0.76 8.21
CA THR A 50 -11.06 -0.07 9.41
C THR A 50 -9.83 -0.97 9.45
N ARG A 51 -9.33 -1.30 10.63
CA ARG A 51 -8.31 -2.34 10.79
C ARG A 51 -8.85 -3.75 10.48
N GLY A 52 -10.17 -3.91 10.46
CA GLY A 52 -10.86 -5.11 10.02
C GLY A 52 -11.02 -5.24 8.51
N TYR A 53 -10.17 -4.60 7.71
CA TYR A 53 -10.24 -4.53 6.24
C TYR A 53 -10.23 -5.90 5.53
N SER A 54 -9.85 -6.97 6.21
CA SER A 54 -9.95 -8.34 5.69
C SER A 54 -11.37 -8.92 5.76
N SER A 55 -12.29 -8.26 6.48
CA SER A 55 -13.71 -8.60 6.47
C SER A 55 -14.33 -8.31 5.11
N PHE A 56 -15.42 -9.00 4.78
CA PHE A 56 -16.15 -8.76 3.55
C PHE A 56 -16.74 -7.34 3.54
N GLN A 57 -16.16 -6.48 2.71
CA GLN A 57 -16.57 -5.08 2.57
C GLN A 57 -16.29 -4.59 1.15
N PHE A 58 -17.05 -3.62 0.69
CA PHE A 58 -16.89 -3.00 -0.62
C PHE A 58 -17.64 -1.66 -0.67
N ALA A 59 -17.40 -0.88 -1.71
CA ALA A 59 -18.20 0.30 -2.00
C ALA A 59 -18.77 0.24 -3.41
N ILE A 60 -19.98 0.77 -3.56
CA ILE A 60 -20.67 0.99 -4.83
C ILE A 60 -20.53 2.47 -5.16
N ILE A 61 -19.94 2.79 -6.28
CA ILE A 61 -19.77 4.16 -6.76
C ILE A 61 -20.61 4.30 -8.03
N PRO A 62 -21.83 4.84 -7.95
CA PRO A 62 -22.68 5.03 -9.13
C PRO A 62 -22.11 6.14 -10.02
N ALA A 63 -22.49 6.13 -11.29
CA ALA A 63 -22.10 7.14 -12.29
C ALA A 63 -22.51 8.57 -11.89
N SER A 64 -23.47 8.71 -10.99
CA SER A 64 -23.87 9.97 -10.38
C SER A 64 -24.43 9.73 -8.96
N GLY A 65 -24.39 10.77 -8.11
CA GLY A 65 -24.85 10.67 -6.74
C GLY A 65 -23.80 10.20 -5.75
N GLN A 66 -24.24 9.71 -4.60
CA GLN A 66 -23.37 9.32 -3.49
C GLN A 66 -22.91 7.87 -3.60
N SER A 67 -21.69 7.59 -3.13
CA SER A 67 -21.20 6.24 -2.93
C SER A 67 -21.96 5.53 -1.79
N HIS A 68 -21.99 4.19 -1.86
CA HIS A 68 -22.65 3.35 -0.85
C HIS A 68 -21.67 2.28 -0.37
N ILE A 69 -21.49 2.16 0.96
CA ILE A 69 -20.56 1.21 1.58
C ILE A 69 -21.32 0.01 2.11
N VAL A 70 -20.80 -1.19 1.88
CA VAL A 70 -21.30 -2.42 2.48
C VAL A 70 -20.20 -2.99 3.36
N CYS A 71 -20.46 -3.14 4.65
CA CYS A 71 -19.48 -3.67 5.60
C CYS A 71 -20.18 -4.34 6.81
N ARG A 72 -19.36 -4.87 7.71
CA ARG A 72 -19.84 -5.49 8.95
C ARG A 72 -20.43 -4.44 9.89
N ASP A 73 -21.43 -4.79 10.67
CA ASP A 73 -22.15 -3.92 11.61
C ASP A 73 -21.26 -3.25 12.65
N VAL A 74 -20.23 -3.96 13.15
CA VAL A 74 -19.25 -3.41 14.11
C VAL A 74 -18.48 -2.20 13.56
N GLU A 75 -18.46 -2.01 12.24
CA GLU A 75 -17.76 -0.90 11.57
C GLU A 75 -18.62 0.37 11.44
N GLU A 76 -19.87 0.36 11.86
CA GLU A 76 -20.79 1.49 11.72
C GLU A 76 -20.23 2.78 12.32
N PHE A 77 -19.53 2.65 13.46
CA PHE A 77 -18.92 3.80 14.11
C PHE A 77 -17.82 4.44 13.26
N TYR A 78 -17.00 3.62 12.57
CA TYR A 78 -15.98 4.12 11.66
C TYR A 78 -16.59 4.82 10.44
N ILE A 79 -17.64 4.27 9.84
CA ILE A 79 -18.33 4.92 8.74
C ILE A 79 -18.75 6.33 9.17
N LYS A 80 -19.40 6.47 10.31
CA LYS A 80 -19.88 7.76 10.83
C LYS A 80 -18.75 8.75 11.13
N LYS A 81 -17.53 8.28 11.36
CA LYS A 81 -16.36 9.10 11.71
C LYS A 81 -15.46 9.41 10.54
N THR A 82 -15.35 8.52 9.56
CA THR A 82 -14.34 8.62 8.50
C THR A 82 -14.90 8.93 7.12
N THR A 83 -16.24 8.97 6.97
CA THR A 83 -16.88 9.29 5.69
C THR A 83 -17.84 10.45 5.82
N GLN A 84 -18.02 11.21 4.74
CA GLN A 84 -19.00 12.31 4.67
C GLN A 84 -20.07 12.09 3.62
N TYR A 85 -19.77 11.32 2.57
CA TYR A 85 -20.55 11.25 1.34
C TYR A 85 -21.16 9.89 1.06
N SER A 86 -21.08 8.97 2.01
CA SER A 86 -21.51 7.60 1.78
C SER A 86 -22.77 7.25 2.57
N SER A 87 -23.72 6.61 1.92
CA SER A 87 -24.71 5.78 2.58
C SER A 87 -24.13 4.39 2.80
N TYR A 88 -24.78 3.53 3.61
CA TYR A 88 -24.22 2.22 3.91
C TYR A 88 -25.27 1.16 4.19
N THR A 89 -24.88 -0.09 3.97
CA THR A 89 -25.60 -1.30 4.38
C THR A 89 -24.71 -2.14 5.28
N LEU A 90 -25.26 -2.56 6.40
CA LEU A 90 -24.52 -3.38 7.37
C LEU A 90 -24.96 -4.85 7.27
N TRP A 91 -24.01 -5.76 7.49
CA TRP A 91 -24.27 -7.17 7.70
C TRP A 91 -23.70 -7.61 9.05
N ASN A 92 -24.32 -8.61 9.67
CA ASN A 92 -23.86 -9.22 10.91
C ASN A 92 -23.39 -10.66 10.68
N ASP A 93 -22.80 -11.28 11.70
CA ASP A 93 -22.17 -12.61 11.55
C ASP A 93 -23.16 -13.74 11.21
N SER A 94 -24.44 -13.55 11.48
CA SER A 94 -25.50 -14.51 11.13
C SER A 94 -26.09 -14.32 9.74
N ASP A 95 -25.73 -13.24 9.04
CA ASP A 95 -26.27 -12.93 7.72
C ASP A 95 -25.61 -13.73 6.59
N ASP A 96 -26.38 -14.03 5.55
CA ASP A 96 -25.84 -14.36 4.23
C ASP A 96 -25.29 -13.09 3.57
N LYS A 97 -23.98 -12.91 3.68
CA LYS A 97 -23.26 -11.71 3.21
C LYS A 97 -23.45 -11.45 1.72
N VAL A 98 -23.59 -12.50 0.92
CA VAL A 98 -23.79 -12.39 -0.53
C VAL A 98 -25.19 -11.91 -0.83
N SER A 99 -26.21 -12.38 -0.09
CA SER A 99 -27.58 -11.88 -0.20
C SER A 99 -27.68 -10.41 0.19
N ILE A 100 -26.98 -10.00 1.27
CA ILE A 100 -26.91 -8.58 1.66
C ILE A 100 -26.25 -7.75 0.56
N ALA A 101 -25.11 -8.22 0.03
CA ALA A 101 -24.41 -7.55 -1.06
C ALA A 101 -25.30 -7.36 -2.30
N ALA A 102 -25.95 -8.41 -2.75
CA ALA A 102 -26.82 -8.34 -3.92
C ALA A 102 -27.98 -7.36 -3.71
N ARG A 103 -28.64 -7.40 -2.53
CA ARG A 103 -29.70 -6.45 -2.20
C ARG A 103 -29.20 -5.00 -2.13
N ALA A 104 -28.02 -4.77 -1.57
CA ALA A 104 -27.41 -3.44 -1.51
C ALA A 104 -27.13 -2.91 -2.92
N ILE A 105 -26.55 -3.72 -3.79
CA ILE A 105 -26.28 -3.35 -5.19
C ILE A 105 -27.60 -3.03 -5.92
N GLU A 106 -28.62 -3.89 -5.80
CA GLU A 106 -29.94 -3.64 -6.41
C GLU A 106 -30.62 -2.39 -5.86
N SER A 107 -30.48 -2.10 -4.56
CA SER A 107 -31.09 -0.92 -3.95
C SER A 107 -30.49 0.39 -4.46
N VAL A 108 -29.21 0.37 -4.83
CA VAL A 108 -28.49 1.54 -5.35
C VAL A 108 -28.66 1.70 -6.86
N LEU A 109 -28.67 0.61 -7.61
CA LEU A 109 -28.56 0.63 -9.07
C LEU A 109 -29.81 0.14 -9.80
N GLY A 110 -30.80 -0.40 -9.08
CA GLY A 110 -31.99 -1.01 -9.67
C GLY A 110 -31.72 -2.45 -10.16
N LYS A 111 -32.69 -3.02 -10.88
CA LYS A 111 -32.67 -4.45 -11.28
C LYS A 111 -31.83 -4.76 -12.52
N GLN A 112 -31.43 -3.76 -13.26
CA GLN A 112 -30.64 -3.91 -14.49
C GLN A 112 -29.61 -2.79 -14.56
N SER A 113 -28.35 -3.15 -14.73
CA SER A 113 -27.25 -2.19 -14.84
C SER A 113 -26.04 -2.81 -15.56
N THR A 114 -25.24 -1.93 -16.14
CA THR A 114 -23.91 -2.28 -16.67
C THR A 114 -22.89 -1.77 -15.67
N VAL A 115 -22.18 -2.68 -14.99
CA VAL A 115 -21.28 -2.33 -13.89
C VAL A 115 -19.87 -2.87 -14.14
N ALA A 116 -18.88 -2.10 -13.68
CA ALA A 116 -17.54 -2.62 -13.52
C ALA A 116 -17.32 -3.06 -12.07
N ILE A 117 -16.48 -4.06 -11.88
CA ILE A 117 -16.08 -4.59 -10.57
C ILE A 117 -14.59 -4.86 -10.54
N GLU A 118 -13.94 -4.65 -9.42
CA GLU A 118 -12.52 -4.98 -9.24
C GLU A 118 -12.35 -6.51 -9.13
N GLU A 119 -12.24 -7.18 -10.28
CA GLU A 119 -12.11 -8.65 -10.36
C GLU A 119 -10.79 -9.15 -9.76
N HIS A 120 -9.73 -8.32 -9.78
CA HIS A 120 -8.42 -8.64 -9.24
C HIS A 120 -8.31 -8.42 -7.73
N ALA A 121 -9.39 -7.97 -7.07
CA ALA A 121 -9.33 -7.68 -5.63
C ALA A 121 -9.10 -8.95 -4.82
N TRP A 122 -8.00 -8.98 -4.06
CA TRP A 122 -7.63 -10.09 -3.17
C TRP A 122 -8.69 -10.34 -2.07
N SER A 123 -9.48 -9.34 -1.72
CA SER A 123 -10.58 -9.41 -0.75
C SER A 123 -11.88 -10.01 -1.31
N LEU A 124 -12.00 -10.14 -2.65
CA LEU A 124 -13.13 -10.76 -3.34
C LEU A 124 -12.79 -12.17 -3.82
N SER A 125 -13.22 -13.20 -3.07
CA SER A 125 -13.02 -14.56 -3.55
C SER A 125 -13.85 -14.86 -4.78
N VAL A 126 -13.33 -15.72 -5.65
CA VAL A 126 -14.02 -16.17 -6.88
C VAL A 126 -15.41 -16.76 -6.57
N ALA A 127 -15.55 -17.48 -5.45
CA ALA A 127 -16.84 -18.04 -5.04
C ALA A 127 -17.87 -16.92 -4.78
N LYS A 128 -17.51 -15.91 -3.96
CA LYS A 128 -18.40 -14.78 -3.67
C LYS A 128 -18.74 -13.98 -4.93
N TYR A 129 -17.76 -13.74 -5.79
CA TYR A 129 -17.99 -13.05 -7.06
C TYR A 129 -19.02 -13.78 -7.93
N ARG A 130 -18.87 -15.09 -8.10
CA ARG A 130 -19.83 -15.93 -8.85
C ARG A 130 -21.22 -15.90 -8.24
N GLU A 131 -21.33 -16.02 -6.93
CA GLU A 131 -22.62 -15.99 -6.23
C GLU A 131 -23.32 -14.64 -6.35
N ILE A 132 -22.61 -13.50 -6.24
CA ILE A 132 -23.16 -12.15 -6.47
C ILE A 132 -23.71 -12.07 -7.91
N ARG A 133 -22.93 -12.46 -8.91
CA ARG A 133 -23.37 -12.45 -10.31
C ARG A 133 -24.61 -13.33 -10.55
N ASN A 134 -24.67 -14.50 -9.95
CA ASN A 134 -25.79 -15.41 -10.09
C ASN A 134 -27.09 -14.83 -9.48
N ARG A 135 -26.98 -13.98 -8.46
CA ARG A 135 -28.14 -13.31 -7.86
C ARG A 135 -28.59 -12.08 -8.64
N LEU A 136 -27.67 -11.45 -9.37
CA LEU A 136 -27.89 -10.21 -10.14
C LEU A 136 -27.91 -10.51 -11.65
N THR A 137 -28.85 -11.35 -12.08
CA THR A 137 -28.93 -11.86 -13.48
C THR A 137 -29.23 -10.79 -14.51
N GLY A 138 -29.80 -9.65 -14.10
CA GLY A 138 -30.07 -8.51 -14.98
C GLY A 138 -28.86 -7.61 -15.26
N TYR A 139 -27.69 -7.92 -14.66
CA TYR A 139 -26.51 -7.06 -14.75
C TYR A 139 -25.54 -7.52 -15.85
N LYS A 140 -24.95 -6.53 -16.52
CA LYS A 140 -23.79 -6.72 -17.39
C LYS A 140 -22.54 -6.35 -16.59
N TRP A 141 -21.57 -7.28 -16.56
CA TRP A 141 -20.37 -7.16 -15.76
C TRP A 141 -19.14 -6.93 -16.63
N GLN A 142 -18.28 -6.00 -16.20
CA GLN A 142 -16.99 -5.70 -16.82
C GLN A 142 -15.92 -5.67 -15.74
N ASP A 143 -14.67 -5.94 -16.09
CA ASP A 143 -13.54 -5.73 -15.20
C ASP A 143 -13.25 -4.24 -15.06
N GLY A 144 -13.17 -3.78 -13.82
CA GLY A 144 -12.88 -2.38 -13.45
C GLY A 144 -11.64 -2.26 -12.57
N SER A 145 -10.80 -3.31 -12.49
CA SER A 145 -9.68 -3.40 -11.56
C SER A 145 -8.68 -2.25 -11.68
N ASP A 146 -8.51 -1.71 -12.89
CA ASP A 146 -7.54 -0.64 -13.14
C ASP A 146 -8.10 0.78 -12.97
N ILE A 147 -9.42 0.95 -12.82
CA ILE A 147 -10.04 2.29 -12.80
C ILE A 147 -9.52 3.14 -11.64
N VAL A 148 -9.56 2.60 -10.41
CA VAL A 148 -9.08 3.34 -9.24
C VAL A 148 -7.56 3.31 -9.13
N SER A 149 -6.92 2.18 -9.46
CA SER A 149 -5.47 2.06 -9.42
C SER A 149 -4.76 3.08 -10.32
N ASP A 150 -5.26 3.29 -11.55
CA ASP A 150 -4.74 4.30 -12.47
C ASP A 150 -4.90 5.73 -11.93
N LEU A 151 -6.06 6.04 -11.32
CA LEU A 151 -6.28 7.35 -10.70
C LEU A 151 -5.36 7.60 -9.49
N ARG A 152 -4.90 6.56 -8.83
CA ARG A 152 -3.98 6.60 -7.68
C ARG A 152 -2.51 6.71 -8.08
N LEU A 153 -2.15 6.50 -9.35
CA LEU A 153 -0.76 6.61 -9.80
C LEU A 153 -0.19 8.01 -9.56
N ILE A 154 -0.98 9.06 -9.80
CA ILE A 154 -0.56 10.45 -9.59
C ILE A 154 -1.08 10.91 -8.22
N LYS A 155 -0.16 11.09 -7.28
CA LYS A 155 -0.47 11.48 -5.90
C LYS A 155 -0.81 12.97 -5.79
N SER A 156 -1.80 13.29 -4.95
CA SER A 156 -2.09 14.67 -4.57
C SER A 156 -1.00 15.22 -3.65
N ALA A 157 -0.98 16.53 -3.48
CA ALA A 157 -0.06 17.18 -2.53
C ALA A 157 -0.29 16.71 -1.08
N ALA A 158 -1.52 16.36 -0.72
CA ALA A 158 -1.87 15.84 0.61
C ALA A 158 -1.35 14.40 0.79
N GLU A 159 -1.46 13.55 -0.22
CA GLU A 159 -0.90 12.19 -0.23
C GLU A 159 0.63 12.21 -0.11
N ILE A 160 1.29 13.10 -0.84
CA ILE A 160 2.76 13.28 -0.76
C ILE A 160 3.20 13.71 0.66
N LYS A 161 2.41 14.50 1.38
CA LYS A 161 2.72 14.84 2.79
C LYS A 161 2.77 13.61 3.69
N TYR A 162 1.86 12.65 3.51
CA TYR A 162 1.90 11.39 4.25
C TYR A 162 3.11 10.54 3.89
N GLN A 163 3.45 10.44 2.58
CA GLN A 163 4.65 9.72 2.14
C GLN A 163 5.94 10.34 2.71
N LYS A 164 6.05 11.68 2.73
CA LYS A 164 7.20 12.36 3.35
C LYS A 164 7.33 12.07 4.84
N ARG A 165 6.21 12.05 5.57
CA ARG A 165 6.22 11.68 7.00
C ARG A 165 6.63 10.22 7.20
N ALA A 166 6.14 9.32 6.35
CA ALA A 166 6.59 7.93 6.36
C ALA A 166 8.09 7.82 6.02
N GLY A 167 8.59 8.62 5.06
CA GLY A 167 10.01 8.71 4.73
C GLY A 167 10.86 9.11 5.92
N HIS A 168 10.45 10.14 6.67
CA HIS A 168 11.13 10.54 7.90
C HIS A 168 11.16 9.42 8.95
N ALA A 169 10.05 8.74 9.15
CA ALA A 169 10.01 7.60 10.09
C ALA A 169 10.94 6.46 9.64
N ALA A 170 11.05 6.21 8.32
CA ALA A 170 11.98 5.21 7.79
C ALA A 170 13.44 5.59 8.04
N GLU A 171 13.78 6.87 7.87
CA GLU A 171 15.11 7.43 8.14
C GLU A 171 15.49 7.25 9.61
N MET A 172 14.60 7.63 10.54
CA MET A 172 14.84 7.49 11.98
C MET A 172 15.01 6.03 12.40
N GLY A 173 14.17 5.13 11.88
CA GLY A 173 14.33 3.69 12.12
C GLY A 173 15.65 3.13 11.58
N MET A 174 16.11 3.60 10.42
CA MET A 174 17.39 3.18 9.85
C MET A 174 18.58 3.71 10.67
N SER A 175 18.52 4.96 11.14
CA SER A 175 19.56 5.55 12.01
C SER A 175 19.69 4.76 13.31
N ALA A 176 18.57 4.43 13.94
CA ALA A 176 18.57 3.60 15.16
C ALA A 176 19.15 2.20 14.91
N ALA A 177 18.91 1.62 13.73
CA ALA A 177 19.51 0.33 13.37
C ALA A 177 21.04 0.40 13.25
N ILE A 178 21.55 1.48 12.67
CA ILE A 178 23.00 1.68 12.55
C ILE A 178 23.66 1.75 13.94
N GLU A 179 23.05 2.46 14.89
CA GLU A 179 23.54 2.55 16.26
C GLU A 179 23.50 1.19 16.99
N MET A 180 22.51 0.35 16.66
CA MET A 180 22.38 -0.99 17.24
C MET A 180 23.27 -2.06 16.60
N ALA A 181 23.96 -1.76 15.50
CA ALA A 181 24.78 -2.71 14.75
C ALA A 181 26.15 -2.93 15.42
N ILE A 182 26.16 -3.38 16.67
CA ILE A 182 27.34 -3.66 17.47
C ILE A 182 27.36 -5.14 17.89
N PRO A 183 28.55 -5.76 18.04
CA PRO A 183 28.65 -7.13 18.54
C PRO A 183 27.99 -7.30 19.90
N GLY A 184 27.24 -8.38 20.07
CA GLY A 184 26.54 -8.69 21.32
C GLY A 184 25.06 -8.31 21.33
N ASN A 185 24.61 -7.38 20.51
CA ASN A 185 23.18 -7.14 20.26
C ASN A 185 22.63 -8.24 19.35
N SER A 186 21.31 -8.43 19.32
CA SER A 186 20.65 -9.41 18.47
C SER A 186 19.78 -8.78 17.38
N GLU A 187 19.41 -9.59 16.37
CA GLU A 187 18.40 -9.18 15.39
C GLU A 187 17.09 -8.74 16.07
N ARG A 188 16.70 -9.39 17.16
CA ARG A 188 15.48 -9.07 17.91
C ARG A 188 15.60 -7.71 18.63
N ASP A 189 16.74 -7.42 19.24
CA ASP A 189 16.96 -6.12 19.90
C ASP A 189 16.88 -4.99 18.86
N MET A 190 17.55 -5.17 17.73
CA MET A 190 17.49 -4.22 16.60
C MET A 190 16.05 -4.05 16.09
N ALA A 191 15.31 -5.14 15.89
CA ALA A 191 13.92 -5.08 15.46
C ALA A 191 13.05 -4.25 16.42
N ALA A 192 13.22 -4.46 17.73
CA ALA A 192 12.46 -3.75 18.75
C ALA A 192 12.74 -2.24 18.74
N ILE A 193 14.00 -1.85 18.66
CA ILE A 193 14.39 -0.43 18.63
C ILE A 193 13.96 0.24 17.32
N VAL A 194 14.19 -0.40 16.18
CA VAL A 194 13.76 0.12 14.86
C VAL A 194 12.25 0.34 14.82
N CYS A 195 11.47 -0.62 15.30
CA CYS A 195 10.01 -0.48 15.38
C CYS A 195 9.59 0.68 16.31
N SER A 196 10.21 0.77 17.48
CA SER A 196 9.95 1.83 18.46
C SER A 196 10.22 3.20 17.84
N GLU A 197 11.39 3.37 17.22
CA GLU A 197 11.80 4.64 16.61
C GLU A 197 10.88 5.07 15.45
N MET A 198 10.50 4.14 14.59
CA MET A 198 9.54 4.43 13.52
C MET A 198 8.18 4.91 14.07
N ILE A 199 7.69 4.29 15.16
CA ILE A 199 6.41 4.70 15.80
C ILE A 199 6.55 6.07 16.43
N ILE A 200 7.61 6.32 17.21
CA ILE A 200 7.88 7.61 17.87
C ILE A 200 7.99 8.72 16.82
N SER A 201 8.58 8.42 15.67
CA SER A 201 8.74 9.35 14.55
C SER A 201 7.48 9.51 13.68
N GLY A 202 6.35 8.93 14.09
CA GLY A 202 5.03 9.20 13.54
C GLY A 202 4.49 8.18 12.54
N SER A 203 5.07 6.98 12.45
CA SER A 203 4.46 5.87 11.73
C SER A 203 3.22 5.36 12.46
N ASP A 204 2.14 5.10 11.75
CA ASP A 204 0.91 4.52 12.34
C ASP A 204 1.09 3.04 12.73
N ARG A 205 2.03 2.36 12.10
CA ARG A 205 2.46 1.00 12.40
C ARG A 205 3.90 0.85 11.95
N ALA A 206 4.69 0.17 12.74
CA ALA A 206 6.03 -0.21 12.36
C ALA A 206 6.20 -1.73 12.46
N GLY A 207 6.98 -2.23 11.53
CA GLY A 207 7.55 -3.55 11.57
C GLY A 207 8.87 -3.46 10.83
N PRO A 208 9.95 -4.13 11.26
CA PRO A 208 11.05 -4.31 10.37
C PRO A 208 10.47 -5.10 9.19
N GLY A 209 10.75 -4.69 7.99
CA GLY A 209 10.48 -5.53 6.83
C GLY A 209 11.39 -6.76 6.89
N VAL A 210 12.31 -6.86 5.96
CA VAL A 210 13.41 -7.84 6.04
C VAL A 210 14.41 -7.39 7.11
N LEU A 211 14.80 -8.31 7.99
CA LEU A 211 15.90 -8.14 8.92
C LEU A 211 16.60 -9.49 9.11
N SER A 212 17.81 -9.59 8.65
CA SER A 212 18.62 -10.80 8.80
C SER A 212 20.12 -10.44 8.78
N SER A 213 20.94 -11.26 9.41
CA SER A 213 22.36 -10.96 9.59
C SER A 213 23.27 -12.16 9.35
N GLY A 214 24.56 -11.89 9.12
CA GLY A 214 25.58 -12.91 8.85
C GLY A 214 25.22 -13.72 7.61
N GLU A 215 25.31 -15.05 7.67
CA GLU A 215 24.97 -15.94 6.55
C GLU A 215 23.51 -15.79 6.09
N ARG A 216 22.61 -15.41 7.01
CA ARG A 216 21.19 -15.20 6.70
C ARG A 216 20.93 -13.89 5.98
N ALA A 217 21.87 -12.94 5.91
CA ALA A 217 21.74 -11.71 5.16
C ALA A 217 21.50 -11.93 3.65
N MET A 218 21.79 -13.15 3.15
CA MET A 218 21.49 -13.55 1.78
C MET A 218 20.01 -13.90 1.55
N TYR A 219 19.20 -14.00 2.60
CA TYR A 219 17.76 -14.29 2.48
C TYR A 219 16.99 -13.00 2.17
N LEU A 220 16.64 -12.81 0.90
CA LEU A 220 15.97 -11.59 0.43
C LEU A 220 14.64 -11.28 1.15
N HIS A 221 14.01 -12.26 1.76
CA HIS A 221 12.80 -12.12 2.56
C HIS A 221 13.00 -12.71 3.97
N GLY A 222 14.21 -12.59 4.53
CA GLY A 222 14.54 -13.08 5.86
C GLY A 222 13.87 -12.25 6.97
N GLY A 223 13.22 -12.92 7.89
CA GLY A 223 12.75 -12.30 9.14
C GLY A 223 13.81 -12.38 10.23
N PHE A 224 13.71 -11.50 11.22
CA PHE A 224 14.60 -11.52 12.39
C PHE A 224 14.37 -12.74 13.28
N ASN A 225 15.42 -13.13 14.01
CA ASN A 225 15.36 -14.12 15.07
C ASN A 225 16.24 -13.71 16.26
N ASP A 226 16.69 -14.67 17.08
CA ASP A 226 17.51 -14.43 18.26
C ASP A 226 19.03 -14.45 17.96
N ARG A 227 19.43 -14.37 16.68
CA ARG A 227 20.84 -14.37 16.31
C ARG A 227 21.53 -13.13 16.86
N VAL A 228 22.63 -13.37 17.58
CA VAL A 228 23.52 -12.33 18.13
C VAL A 228 24.52 -11.90 17.07
N PHE A 229 24.73 -10.59 16.91
CA PHE A 229 25.67 -10.03 15.96
C PHE A 229 27.12 -10.32 16.38
N LYS A 230 27.92 -10.62 15.38
CA LYS A 230 29.35 -10.79 15.49
C LYS A 230 30.09 -9.73 14.67
N GLU A 231 31.32 -9.46 15.02
CA GLU A 231 32.19 -8.59 14.25
C GLU A 231 32.22 -9.01 12.78
N LYS A 232 32.15 -8.03 11.87
CA LYS A 232 32.07 -8.20 10.41
C LYS A 232 30.81 -8.87 9.86
N ASP A 233 29.76 -9.07 10.67
CA ASP A 233 28.49 -9.47 10.13
C ASP A 233 27.94 -8.38 9.21
N LYS A 234 27.35 -8.80 8.10
CA LYS A 234 26.50 -7.93 7.29
C LYS A 234 25.06 -8.13 7.72
N ILE A 235 24.36 -7.03 7.94
CA ILE A 235 22.93 -7.01 8.25
C ILE A 235 22.22 -6.48 7.01
N GLN A 236 21.20 -7.19 6.56
CA GLN A 236 20.24 -6.70 5.59
C GLN A 236 19.01 -6.21 6.35
N LEU A 237 18.73 -4.90 6.25
CA LEU A 237 17.59 -4.29 6.91
C LEU A 237 16.72 -3.54 5.91
N GLU A 238 15.42 -3.73 6.06
CA GLU A 238 14.39 -2.99 5.39
C GLU A 238 13.47 -2.31 6.42
N THR A 239 13.29 -0.99 6.34
CA THR A 239 12.30 -0.23 7.12
C THR A 239 11.10 0.10 6.25
N THR A 240 9.90 -0.23 6.72
CA THR A 240 8.65 -0.10 5.95
C THR A 240 7.54 0.60 6.73
N PRO A 241 7.78 1.80 7.26
CA PRO A 241 6.75 2.57 7.96
C PRO A 241 5.68 3.08 7.01
N HIS A 242 4.54 3.43 7.58
CA HIS A 242 3.48 4.13 6.85
C HIS A 242 2.75 5.14 7.72
N VAL A 243 2.22 6.18 7.08
CA VAL A 243 1.30 7.14 7.67
C VAL A 243 0.02 7.12 6.86
N LYS A 244 -1.10 6.78 7.49
CA LYS A 244 -2.39 6.58 6.79
C LYS A 244 -2.26 5.63 5.59
N TYR A 245 -1.48 4.56 5.76
CA TYR A 245 -1.16 3.57 4.72
C TYR A 245 -0.42 4.10 3.49
N TYR A 246 0.10 5.33 3.54
CA TYR A 246 1.09 5.83 2.59
C TYR A 246 2.46 5.42 3.09
N HIS A 247 3.08 4.53 2.35
CA HIS A 247 4.31 3.86 2.74
C HIS A 247 5.56 4.64 2.31
N ALA A 248 6.65 4.43 3.07
CA ALA A 248 8.01 4.62 2.62
C ALA A 248 8.79 3.33 2.82
N ARG A 249 9.93 3.22 2.16
CA ARG A 249 10.79 2.05 2.25
C ARG A 249 12.25 2.44 2.10
N PHE A 250 13.08 2.01 3.06
CA PHE A 250 14.51 1.98 2.93
C PHE A 250 15.00 0.54 3.05
N MET A 251 15.97 0.16 2.21
CA MET A 251 16.72 -1.06 2.34
C MET A 251 18.19 -0.71 2.31
N ARG A 252 18.94 -1.10 3.33
CA ARG A 252 20.37 -0.82 3.46
C ARG A 252 21.10 -2.03 4.02
N PRO A 253 22.28 -2.37 3.47
CA PRO A 253 23.23 -3.21 4.16
C PRO A 253 23.89 -2.40 5.27
N ILE A 254 24.08 -3.02 6.44
CA ILE A 254 24.79 -2.44 7.57
C ILE A 254 25.91 -3.39 7.95
N MET A 255 27.13 -2.87 8.20
CA MET A 255 28.25 -3.66 8.71
C MET A 255 28.26 -3.58 10.22
N VAL A 256 28.51 -4.70 10.89
CA VAL A 256 28.77 -4.75 12.32
C VAL A 256 30.28 -4.56 12.54
N GLY A 257 30.66 -3.50 13.25
CA GLY A 257 32.04 -3.09 13.39
C GLY A 257 32.58 -2.35 12.16
N ASP A 258 33.90 -2.43 11.95
CA ASP A 258 34.56 -1.68 10.89
C ASP A 258 34.36 -2.30 9.51
N ALA A 259 33.95 -1.46 8.56
CA ALA A 259 33.89 -1.81 7.15
C ALA A 259 35.27 -1.68 6.49
N THR A 260 35.51 -2.49 5.46
CA THR A 260 36.75 -2.42 4.68
C THR A 260 36.70 -1.33 3.60
N ASP A 261 37.85 -0.90 3.08
CA ASP A 261 37.93 0.01 1.94
C ASP A 261 37.22 -0.54 0.70
N GLU A 262 37.18 -1.86 0.54
CA GLU A 262 36.46 -2.52 -0.57
C GLU A 262 34.96 -2.41 -0.38
N ASP A 263 34.42 -2.57 0.84
CA ASP A 263 33.03 -2.39 1.15
C ASP A 263 32.60 -0.94 0.86
N PHE A 264 33.40 0.05 1.28
CA PHE A 264 33.14 1.48 0.98
C PHE A 264 33.12 1.75 -0.51
N LYS A 265 34.13 1.33 -1.28
CA LYS A 265 34.21 1.52 -2.73
C LYS A 265 33.03 0.88 -3.46
N LEU A 266 32.59 -0.30 -3.02
CA LEU A 266 31.44 -0.99 -3.59
C LEU A 266 30.15 -0.17 -3.36
N VAL A 267 29.90 0.23 -2.11
CA VAL A 267 28.68 1.00 -1.74
C VAL A 267 28.66 2.34 -2.46
N GLU A 268 29.77 3.07 -2.52
CA GLU A 268 29.88 4.33 -3.28
C GLU A 268 29.59 4.13 -4.77
N SER A 269 30.07 3.03 -5.36
CA SER A 269 29.77 2.69 -6.75
C SER A 269 28.29 2.41 -6.96
N LEU A 270 27.65 1.68 -6.05
CA LEU A 270 26.21 1.39 -6.12
C LEU A 270 25.36 2.67 -5.95
N ILE A 271 25.73 3.56 -5.03
CA ILE A 271 25.06 4.86 -4.85
C ILE A 271 25.16 5.69 -6.12
N ARG A 272 26.35 5.81 -6.71
CA ARG A 272 26.56 6.55 -7.96
C ARG A 272 25.71 6.00 -9.10
N ILE A 273 25.65 4.68 -9.27
CA ILE A 273 24.82 4.03 -10.28
C ILE A 273 23.33 4.33 -10.06
N GLN A 274 22.88 4.26 -8.80
CA GLN A 274 21.51 4.60 -8.44
C GLN A 274 21.19 6.07 -8.76
N ASP A 275 22.07 6.98 -8.42
CA ASP A 275 21.89 8.41 -8.66
C ASP A 275 21.83 8.71 -10.17
N GLU A 276 22.66 8.06 -10.99
CA GLU A 276 22.58 8.22 -12.45
C GLU A 276 21.24 7.74 -13.01
N ALA A 277 20.75 6.59 -12.56
CA ALA A 277 19.45 6.09 -12.98
C ALA A 277 18.30 7.01 -12.52
N LEU A 278 18.37 7.53 -11.29
CA LEU A 278 17.35 8.43 -10.73
C LEU A 278 17.27 9.77 -11.45
N LYS A 279 18.37 10.30 -12.02
CA LYS A 279 18.37 11.54 -12.81
C LYS A 279 17.45 11.44 -14.02
N GLU A 280 17.25 10.26 -14.56
CA GLU A 280 16.40 10.02 -15.71
C GLU A 280 14.92 9.78 -15.36
N VAL A 281 14.58 9.65 -14.08
CA VAL A 281 13.17 9.50 -13.64
C VAL A 281 12.45 10.84 -13.76
N LYS A 282 11.72 11.02 -14.86
CA LYS A 282 11.01 12.26 -15.20
C LYS A 282 9.59 11.92 -15.70
N PRO A 283 8.63 12.86 -15.63
CA PRO A 283 7.31 12.64 -16.19
C PRO A 283 7.37 12.29 -17.69
N GLY A 284 6.66 11.25 -18.08
CA GLY A 284 6.57 10.79 -19.48
C GLY A 284 7.69 9.87 -19.95
N ILE A 285 8.69 9.57 -19.11
CA ILE A 285 9.74 8.61 -19.45
C ILE A 285 9.23 7.17 -19.38
N LEU A 286 9.75 6.31 -20.25
CA LEU A 286 9.54 4.87 -20.11
C LEU A 286 10.36 4.34 -18.93
N ALA A 287 9.74 3.56 -18.04
CA ALA A 287 10.39 2.98 -16.88
C ALA A 287 11.59 2.07 -17.23
N THR A 288 11.61 1.54 -18.45
CA THR A 288 12.73 0.74 -18.97
C THR A 288 14.03 1.53 -19.13
N ILE A 289 13.98 2.85 -19.26
CA ILE A 289 15.19 3.66 -19.43
C ILE A 289 16.03 3.71 -18.16
N PRO A 290 15.52 4.18 -17.00
CA PRO A 290 16.29 4.13 -15.76
C PRO A 290 16.60 2.69 -15.31
N ASP A 291 15.74 1.71 -15.63
CA ASP A 291 16.02 0.29 -15.38
C ASP A 291 17.28 -0.17 -16.15
N SER A 292 17.37 0.10 -17.45
CA SER A 292 18.51 -0.28 -18.27
C SER A 292 19.80 0.38 -17.77
N ILE A 293 19.76 1.67 -17.46
CA ILE A 293 20.93 2.41 -16.93
C ILE A 293 21.46 1.74 -15.67
N TYR A 294 20.58 1.47 -14.71
CA TYR A 294 20.97 0.82 -13.45
C TYR A 294 21.50 -0.60 -13.69
N ARG A 295 20.79 -1.40 -14.47
CA ARG A 295 21.09 -2.81 -14.72
C ARG A 295 22.42 -2.99 -15.46
N GLU A 296 22.63 -2.25 -16.53
CA GLU A 296 23.86 -2.31 -17.32
C GLU A 296 25.06 -1.84 -16.52
N ALA A 297 24.95 -0.73 -15.79
CA ALA A 297 26.03 -0.21 -14.96
C ALA A 297 26.40 -1.17 -13.83
N LEU A 298 25.39 -1.84 -13.20
CA LEU A 298 25.63 -2.83 -12.17
C LEU A 298 26.37 -4.07 -12.71
N LEU A 299 25.98 -4.57 -13.88
CA LEU A 299 26.66 -5.70 -14.53
C LEU A 299 28.08 -5.35 -14.93
N ASN A 300 28.33 -4.12 -15.36
CA ASN A 300 29.67 -3.63 -15.72
C ASN A 300 30.63 -3.50 -14.54
N LEU A 301 30.13 -3.53 -13.29
CA LEU A 301 30.98 -3.68 -12.10
C LEU A 301 31.66 -5.04 -12.01
N GLY A 302 31.18 -6.05 -12.74
CA GLY A 302 31.75 -7.39 -12.77
C GLY A 302 31.54 -8.22 -11.49
N ILE A 303 30.68 -7.75 -10.58
CA ILE A 303 30.37 -8.45 -9.31
C ILE A 303 29.30 -9.55 -9.47
N MET A 304 28.62 -9.59 -10.60
CA MET A 304 27.62 -10.60 -10.95
C MET A 304 27.51 -10.77 -12.47
N GLU A 305 27.16 -11.96 -12.90
CA GLU A 305 26.99 -12.27 -14.33
C GLU A 305 25.59 -11.86 -14.86
N LYS A 306 24.60 -11.80 -13.99
CA LYS A 306 23.22 -11.43 -14.35
C LYS A 306 22.53 -10.75 -13.17
N TYR A 307 21.60 -9.84 -13.49
CA TYR A 307 20.72 -9.21 -12.51
C TYR A 307 19.27 -9.48 -12.88
N THR A 308 18.57 -10.29 -12.10
CA THR A 308 17.21 -10.78 -12.40
C THR A 308 16.13 -10.08 -11.59
N ASN A 309 16.50 -9.34 -10.54
CA ASN A 309 15.54 -8.63 -9.70
C ASN A 309 15.02 -7.36 -10.39
N LYS A 310 13.90 -6.84 -9.89
CA LYS A 310 13.44 -5.50 -10.24
C LYS A 310 14.44 -4.46 -9.73
N THR A 311 14.73 -3.45 -10.53
CA THR A 311 15.62 -2.35 -10.13
C THR A 311 14.88 -1.35 -9.26
N PHE A 312 13.59 -1.13 -9.53
CA PHE A 312 12.70 -0.30 -8.72
C PHE A 312 11.22 -0.68 -8.95
N TYR A 313 10.36 -0.21 -8.07
CA TYR A 313 8.91 -0.34 -8.16
C TYR A 313 8.21 0.76 -7.36
N SER A 314 6.93 1.01 -7.64
CA SER A 314 6.14 1.98 -6.89
C SER A 314 5.78 1.45 -5.49
N ILE A 315 5.61 2.36 -4.55
CA ILE A 315 5.15 2.10 -3.18
C ILE A 315 3.85 2.91 -2.92
N GLY A 316 2.71 2.30 -3.00
CA GLY A 316 1.43 2.94 -2.65
C GLY A 316 0.64 3.52 -3.79
#